data_b1d79876e21f3f3f7d86567ead83ea53
#
_entry.id   b1d79876e21f3f3f7d86567ead83ea53
#
_cell.length_a   1.000
_cell.length_b   1.000
_cell.length_c   1.000
_cell.angle_alpha   90.00
_cell.angle_beta   90.00
_cell.angle_gamma   90.00
#
_symmetry.space_group_name_H-M   'P 1'
#
loop_
_entity.id
_entity.type
_entity.pdbx_description
1 polymer ?
#
loop_
_entity_poly.entity_id
_entity_poly.type
_entity_poly.pdbx_seq_one_letter_code
_entity_poly.pdbx_strand_id
1 'polypeptide(L)'
;IWNTVDKSLFIARDFFGIKPMHYTKVGDHLVYGSEIKSILQFPGFEKKFNYDTLNNYLSFQYAVPPQTFFENLYCLLPGHYLWYKNGKITTTRYWEAMFEPQNDMTEAQAVDKIEKVFANSVDTHKISDVEVGCFLSSGVDSSYVSTYFPGQKAFTVGFDFGEKYNEIDFAKRTADIVGLDHHYKVISSDEFWGNIKNVQYHMDQPLADPSCIALYFVSK
;
A
#
# COMPACT_ATOMS: atom_id res chain seq x y z
N ILE A 1 16.62 -13.86 2.19
CA ILE A 1 17.54 -14.97 1.88
C ILE A 1 18.49 -15.14 3.06
N TRP A 2 18.51 -16.34 3.65
CA TRP A 2 19.47 -16.70 4.69
C TRP A 2 20.65 -17.48 4.09
N ASN A 3 21.86 -16.99 4.31
CA ASN A 3 23.06 -17.71 3.92
C ASN A 3 23.56 -18.57 5.11
N THR A 4 23.49 -19.88 4.96
CA THR A 4 23.86 -20.83 6.02
C THR A 4 25.36 -20.96 6.24
N VAL A 5 26.19 -20.57 5.26
CA VAL A 5 27.63 -20.68 5.32
C VAL A 5 28.23 -19.56 6.18
N ASP A 6 27.92 -18.31 5.85
CA ASP A 6 28.47 -17.15 6.54
C ASP A 6 27.52 -16.53 7.58
N LYS A 7 26.35 -17.18 7.80
CA LYS A 7 25.35 -16.77 8.78
C LYS A 7 24.87 -15.34 8.58
N SER A 8 24.67 -14.92 7.33
CA SER A 8 24.15 -13.62 6.99
C SER A 8 22.71 -13.69 6.48
N LEU A 9 21.95 -12.61 6.70
CA LEU A 9 20.60 -12.45 6.21
C LEU A 9 20.53 -11.26 5.24
N PHE A 10 19.93 -11.49 4.08
CA PHE A 10 19.62 -10.47 3.09
C PHE A 10 18.09 -10.32 2.98
N ILE A 11 17.59 -9.08 3.14
CA ILE A 11 16.19 -8.72 2.96
C ILE A 11 16.15 -7.54 1.99
N ALA A 12 15.39 -7.64 0.91
CA ALA A 12 15.16 -6.54 -0.03
C ALA A 12 13.69 -6.16 -0.07
N ARG A 13 13.42 -4.87 -0.25
CA ARG A 13 12.09 -4.34 -0.50
C ARG A 13 12.02 -3.85 -1.94
N ASP A 14 10.88 -4.07 -2.59
CA ASP A 14 10.67 -3.68 -3.98
C ASP A 14 10.85 -2.17 -4.23
N PHE A 15 10.97 -1.78 -5.49
CA PHE A 15 11.27 -0.40 -5.91
C PHE A 15 10.32 0.64 -5.32
N PHE A 16 9.03 0.35 -5.30
CA PHE A 16 7.98 1.28 -4.84
C PHE A 16 7.48 0.97 -3.42
N GLY A 17 7.99 -0.10 -2.79
CA GLY A 17 7.60 -0.48 -1.44
C GLY A 17 6.16 -0.99 -1.34
N ILE A 18 5.67 -1.67 -2.38
CA ILE A 18 4.31 -2.24 -2.43
C ILE A 18 4.07 -3.17 -1.26
N LYS A 19 5.08 -3.98 -0.90
CA LYS A 19 5.02 -4.82 0.29
C LYS A 19 5.74 -4.16 1.46
N PRO A 20 5.10 -4.07 2.64
CA PRO A 20 5.74 -3.52 3.83
C PRO A 20 6.84 -4.45 4.35
N MET A 21 7.85 -3.87 4.96
CA MET A 21 8.90 -4.60 5.66
C MET A 21 9.40 -3.76 6.83
N HIS A 22 9.25 -4.29 8.04
CA HIS A 22 9.69 -3.64 9.27
C HIS A 22 10.76 -4.49 9.96
N TYR A 23 11.64 -3.84 10.70
CA TYR A 23 12.70 -4.53 11.42
C TYR A 23 13.09 -3.77 12.68
N THR A 24 13.63 -4.53 13.65
CA THR A 24 14.20 -4.02 14.89
C THR A 24 15.32 -4.96 15.37
N LYS A 25 16.10 -4.49 16.31
CA LYS A 25 17.06 -5.34 17.04
C LYS A 25 16.64 -5.42 18.50
N VAL A 26 16.46 -6.64 19.01
CA VAL A 26 16.13 -6.91 20.42
C VAL A 26 17.25 -7.77 21.00
N GLY A 27 18.10 -7.20 21.86
CA GLY A 27 19.33 -7.87 22.29
C GLY A 27 20.21 -8.22 21.08
N ASP A 28 20.52 -9.50 20.91
CA ASP A 28 21.31 -10.01 19.78
C ASP A 28 20.46 -10.51 18.61
N HIS A 29 19.12 -10.40 18.71
CA HIS A 29 18.19 -10.88 17.68
C HIS A 29 17.82 -9.77 16.72
N LEU A 30 17.92 -10.04 15.41
CA LEU A 30 17.21 -9.28 14.38
C LEU A 30 15.78 -9.82 14.27
N VAL A 31 14.80 -8.97 14.53
CA VAL A 31 13.38 -9.26 14.41
C VAL A 31 12.83 -8.49 13.22
N TYR A 32 12.12 -9.16 12.34
CA TYR A 32 11.56 -8.52 11.14
C TYR A 32 10.21 -9.14 10.76
N GLY A 33 9.41 -8.38 10.04
CA GLY A 33 8.11 -8.82 9.57
C GLY A 33 7.44 -7.79 8.66
N SER A 34 6.42 -8.21 7.94
CA SER A 34 5.63 -7.32 7.10
C SER A 34 4.71 -6.42 7.94
N GLU A 35 4.29 -6.90 9.10
CA GLU A 35 3.37 -6.19 10.00
C GLU A 35 4.04 -5.89 11.35
N ILE A 36 3.88 -4.64 11.80
CA ILE A 36 4.44 -4.18 13.09
C ILE A 36 3.89 -5.00 14.26
N LYS A 37 2.58 -5.30 14.23
CA LYS A 37 1.93 -6.07 15.31
C LYS A 37 2.56 -7.43 15.56
N SER A 38 3.16 -8.06 14.56
CA SER A 38 3.88 -9.31 14.73
C SER A 38 5.20 -9.11 15.50
N ILE A 39 5.92 -8.03 15.20
CA ILE A 39 7.17 -7.65 15.89
C ILE A 39 6.90 -7.30 17.35
N LEU A 40 5.78 -6.62 17.63
CA LEU A 40 5.40 -6.25 19.00
C LEU A 40 5.14 -7.44 19.94
N GLN A 41 5.00 -8.65 19.41
CA GLN A 41 4.83 -9.89 20.20
C GLN A 41 6.18 -10.53 20.54
N PHE A 42 7.29 -10.06 19.96
CA PHE A 42 8.57 -10.67 20.22
C PHE A 42 9.01 -10.44 21.69
N PRO A 43 9.37 -11.50 22.41
CA PRO A 43 9.79 -11.39 23.83
C PRO A 43 10.95 -10.39 24.00
N GLY A 44 10.79 -9.43 24.91
CA GLY A 44 11.82 -8.42 25.21
C GLY A 44 11.74 -7.17 24.32
N PHE A 45 10.83 -7.09 23.33
CA PHE A 45 10.59 -5.83 22.64
C PHE A 45 9.86 -4.85 23.57
N GLU A 46 10.46 -3.68 23.80
CA GLU A 46 9.87 -2.61 24.61
C GLU A 46 8.95 -1.72 23.75
N LYS A 47 7.65 -1.72 24.05
CA LYS A 47 6.66 -0.90 23.35
C LYS A 47 6.70 0.55 23.82
N LYS A 48 7.72 1.29 23.40
CA LYS A 48 7.86 2.71 23.70
C LYS A 48 7.37 3.55 22.52
N PHE A 49 6.60 4.59 22.83
CA PHE A 49 6.04 5.49 21.83
C PHE A 49 7.09 6.48 21.33
N ASN A 50 7.19 6.64 20.02
CA ASN A 50 8.10 7.58 19.36
C ASN A 50 7.41 8.94 19.16
N TYR A 51 7.70 9.89 20.03
CA TYR A 51 7.11 11.24 20.00
C TYR A 51 7.59 12.08 18.81
N ASP A 52 8.78 11.85 18.28
CA ASP A 52 9.25 12.55 17.07
C ASP A 52 8.41 12.17 15.86
N THR A 53 7.99 10.91 15.77
CA THR A 53 7.06 10.46 14.73
C THR A 53 5.68 11.09 14.87
N LEU A 54 5.21 11.38 16.09
CA LEU A 54 3.95 12.09 16.30
C LEU A 54 3.98 13.49 15.69
N ASN A 55 5.08 14.25 15.85
CA ASN A 55 5.22 15.57 15.23
C ASN A 55 5.14 15.50 13.70
N ASN A 56 5.79 14.50 13.11
CA ASN A 56 5.72 14.25 11.67
C ASN A 56 4.29 13.86 11.24
N TYR A 57 3.63 13.01 12.00
CA TYR A 57 2.24 12.60 11.74
C TYR A 57 1.26 13.78 11.75
N LEU A 58 1.39 14.70 12.69
CA LEU A 58 0.54 15.91 12.77
C LEU A 58 0.71 16.83 11.55
N SER A 59 1.86 16.76 10.87
CA SER A 59 2.14 17.55 9.66
C SER A 59 1.80 16.80 8.37
N PHE A 60 2.12 15.51 8.29
CA PHE A 60 2.05 14.70 7.07
C PHE A 60 0.92 13.66 7.08
N GLN A 61 0.21 13.48 8.20
CA GLN A 61 -0.90 12.53 8.38
C GLN A 61 -0.47 11.05 8.37
N TYR A 62 0.82 10.75 8.33
CA TYR A 62 1.39 9.40 8.43
C TYR A 62 2.77 9.42 9.08
N ALA A 63 3.24 8.25 9.55
CA ALA A 63 4.60 8.10 10.04
C ALA A 63 5.60 8.16 8.90
N VAL A 64 6.49 9.15 8.89
CA VAL A 64 7.49 9.32 7.81
C VAL A 64 8.58 8.25 7.93
N PRO A 65 8.70 7.33 6.94
CA PRO A 65 9.73 6.31 6.99
C PRO A 65 11.16 6.91 6.99
N PRO A 66 12.15 6.24 7.58
CA PRO A 66 12.10 4.88 8.13
C PRO A 66 11.50 4.78 9.53
N GLN A 67 11.11 5.88 10.16
CA GLN A 67 10.57 5.89 11.51
C GLN A 67 9.18 5.26 11.59
N THR A 68 8.87 4.68 12.74
CA THR A 68 7.53 4.22 13.10
C THR A 68 7.08 4.86 14.39
N PHE A 69 5.82 4.66 14.80
CA PHE A 69 5.32 5.10 16.10
C PHE A 69 5.94 4.37 17.30
N PHE A 70 6.80 3.39 17.05
CA PHE A 70 7.53 2.68 18.10
C PHE A 70 9.03 3.02 18.04
N GLU A 71 9.63 3.35 19.18
CA GLU A 71 11.08 3.53 19.26
C GLU A 71 11.82 2.27 18.85
N ASN A 72 12.95 2.43 18.16
CA ASN A 72 13.82 1.36 17.71
C ASN A 72 13.19 0.35 16.73
N LEU A 73 12.02 0.64 16.19
CA LEU A 73 11.38 -0.13 15.15
C LEU A 73 11.32 0.68 13.86
N TYR A 74 11.84 0.13 12.78
CA TYR A 74 12.05 0.84 11.53
C TYR A 74 11.35 0.16 10.37
N CYS A 75 10.93 0.95 9.39
CA CYS A 75 10.48 0.49 8.09
C CYS A 75 11.68 0.44 7.12
N LEU A 76 11.90 -0.67 6.44
CA LEU A 76 12.86 -0.71 5.34
C LEU A 76 12.32 0.13 4.17
N LEU A 77 13.10 1.11 3.71
CA LEU A 77 12.67 2.02 2.66
C LEU A 77 12.46 1.30 1.31
N PRO A 78 11.57 1.80 0.43
CA PRO A 78 11.47 1.35 -0.96
C PRO A 78 12.81 1.39 -1.67
N GLY A 79 13.08 0.43 -2.56
CA GLY A 79 14.34 0.38 -3.29
C GLY A 79 15.60 0.16 -2.41
N HIS A 80 15.41 -0.35 -1.19
CA HIS A 80 16.51 -0.65 -0.27
C HIS A 80 16.58 -2.13 0.05
N TYR A 81 17.79 -2.58 0.38
CA TYR A 81 17.99 -3.86 1.03
C TYR A 81 18.62 -3.68 2.42
N LEU A 82 18.40 -4.65 3.27
CA LEU A 82 19.01 -4.81 4.57
C LEU A 82 19.95 -6.03 4.53
N TRP A 83 21.15 -5.84 4.99
CA TRP A 83 22.12 -6.89 5.22
C TRP A 83 22.41 -7.02 6.70
N TYR A 84 22.23 -8.23 7.24
CA TYR A 84 22.54 -8.53 8.65
C TYR A 84 23.63 -9.59 8.70
N LYS A 85 24.73 -9.26 9.36
CA LYS A 85 25.87 -10.17 9.58
C LYS A 85 26.59 -9.80 10.85
N ASN A 86 26.98 -10.79 11.64
CA ASN A 86 27.74 -10.60 12.89
C ASN A 86 27.10 -9.57 13.84
N GLY A 87 25.79 -9.60 13.99
CA GLY A 87 25.05 -8.68 14.88
C GLY A 87 24.89 -7.26 14.33
N LYS A 88 25.44 -6.94 13.15
CA LYS A 88 25.37 -5.63 12.52
C LYS A 88 24.32 -5.60 11.42
N ILE A 89 23.46 -4.58 11.44
CA ILE A 89 22.50 -4.24 10.39
C ILE A 89 23.11 -3.15 9.51
N THR A 90 23.02 -3.32 8.19
CA THR A 90 23.37 -2.30 7.21
C THR A 90 22.24 -2.19 6.20
N THR A 91 21.75 -0.99 5.94
CA THR A 91 20.75 -0.72 4.89
C THR A 91 21.42 0.02 3.75
N THR A 92 21.06 -0.35 2.51
CA THR A 92 21.64 0.26 1.31
C THR A 92 20.54 0.46 0.27
N ARG A 93 20.50 1.64 -0.33
CA ARG A 93 19.64 1.92 -1.48
C ARG A 93 20.25 1.27 -2.72
N TYR A 94 19.47 0.48 -3.42
CA TYR A 94 19.88 -0.16 -4.67
C TYR A 94 19.14 0.40 -5.89
N TRP A 95 18.05 1.13 -5.66
CA TRP A 95 17.26 1.74 -6.71
C TRP A 95 16.69 3.09 -6.28
N GLU A 96 16.60 4.00 -7.23
CA GLU A 96 15.95 5.31 -7.10
C GLU A 96 15.24 5.64 -8.41
N ALA A 97 14.05 6.25 -8.30
CA ALA A 97 13.35 6.74 -9.49
C ALA A 97 14.11 7.93 -10.10
N MET A 98 14.62 7.74 -11.29
CA MET A 98 15.27 8.79 -12.08
C MET A 98 14.30 9.26 -13.17
N PHE A 99 14.00 10.53 -13.19
CA PHE A 99 13.14 11.14 -14.21
C PHE A 99 13.99 11.94 -15.17
N GLU A 100 14.03 11.49 -16.42
CA GLU A 100 14.71 12.20 -17.52
C GLU A 100 13.64 12.76 -18.46
N PRO A 101 13.37 14.09 -18.42
CA PRO A 101 12.40 14.71 -19.30
C PRO A 101 12.78 14.51 -20.77
N GLN A 102 11.84 14.02 -21.58
CA GLN A 102 11.98 13.87 -23.03
C GLN A 102 11.20 15.01 -23.71
N ASN A 103 11.88 16.12 -24.00
CA ASN A 103 11.24 17.34 -24.52
C ASN A 103 10.95 17.29 -26.03
N ASP A 104 11.41 16.27 -26.74
CA ASP A 104 11.24 16.05 -28.18
C ASP A 104 10.02 15.18 -28.51
N MET A 105 9.33 14.66 -27.50
CA MET A 105 8.14 13.82 -27.67
C MET A 105 6.89 14.66 -27.87
N THR A 106 6.13 14.37 -28.93
CA THR A 106 4.81 14.98 -29.14
C THR A 106 3.78 14.38 -28.17
N GLU A 107 2.68 15.11 -27.90
CA GLU A 107 1.58 14.61 -27.07
C GLU A 107 1.05 13.26 -27.55
N ALA A 108 0.81 13.11 -28.86
CA ALA A 108 0.33 11.84 -29.45
C ALA A 108 1.30 10.67 -29.20
N GLN A 109 2.61 10.92 -29.32
CA GLN A 109 3.63 9.92 -29.01
C GLN A 109 3.68 9.57 -27.52
N ALA A 110 3.46 10.58 -26.64
CA ALA A 110 3.39 10.34 -25.21
C ALA A 110 2.17 9.49 -24.84
N VAL A 111 0.99 9.79 -25.39
CA VAL A 111 -0.24 9.02 -25.19
C VAL A 111 -0.06 7.57 -25.62
N ASP A 112 0.44 7.31 -26.84
CA ASP A 112 0.68 5.95 -27.36
C ASP A 112 1.67 5.17 -26.48
N LYS A 113 2.72 5.83 -26.01
CA LYS A 113 3.72 5.21 -25.13
C LYS A 113 3.14 4.89 -23.74
N ILE A 114 2.38 5.83 -23.16
CA ILE A 114 1.71 5.61 -21.87
C ILE A 114 0.74 4.44 -21.96
N GLU A 115 -0.11 4.41 -23.00
CA GLU A 115 -1.07 3.33 -23.21
C GLU A 115 -0.41 1.96 -23.24
N LYS A 116 0.66 1.81 -24.03
CA LYS A 116 1.40 0.55 -24.14
C LYS A 116 2.05 0.12 -22.82
N VAL A 117 2.71 1.05 -22.12
CA VAL A 117 3.37 0.74 -20.85
C VAL A 117 2.34 0.43 -19.78
N PHE A 118 1.23 1.15 -19.75
CA PHE A 118 0.16 0.94 -18.78
C PHE A 118 -0.53 -0.39 -19.00
N ALA A 119 -0.89 -0.73 -20.25
CA ALA A 119 -1.48 -2.03 -20.60
C ALA A 119 -0.60 -3.19 -20.12
N ASN A 120 0.70 -3.15 -20.46
CA ASN A 120 1.66 -4.15 -20.03
C ASN A 120 1.79 -4.23 -18.50
N SER A 121 1.76 -3.08 -17.81
CA SER A 121 1.79 -3.03 -16.34
C SER A 121 0.57 -3.71 -15.74
N VAL A 122 -0.64 -3.39 -16.22
CA VAL A 122 -1.87 -4.00 -15.71
C VAL A 122 -1.88 -5.52 -15.96
N ASP A 123 -1.49 -5.97 -17.16
CA ASP A 123 -1.45 -7.39 -17.49
C ASP A 123 -0.44 -8.15 -16.60
N THR A 124 0.69 -7.53 -16.28
CA THR A 124 1.67 -8.11 -15.35
C THR A 124 1.09 -8.23 -13.93
N HIS A 125 0.29 -7.23 -13.49
CA HIS A 125 -0.35 -7.25 -12.17
C HIS A 125 -1.54 -8.22 -12.06
N LYS A 126 -2.09 -8.67 -13.19
CA LYS A 126 -3.16 -9.68 -13.21
C LYS A 126 -2.67 -11.12 -13.01
N ILE A 127 -1.37 -11.36 -13.00
CA ILE A 127 -0.81 -12.71 -12.78
C ILE A 127 -1.20 -13.17 -11.38
N SER A 128 -2.10 -14.16 -11.30
CA SER A 128 -2.67 -14.66 -10.05
C SER A 128 -3.18 -16.08 -10.20
N ASP A 129 -3.16 -16.85 -9.12
CA ASP A 129 -3.77 -18.19 -9.04
C ASP A 129 -5.27 -18.16 -8.72
N VAL A 130 -5.82 -16.96 -8.50
CA VAL A 130 -7.24 -16.73 -8.20
C VAL A 130 -7.81 -15.64 -9.11
N GLU A 131 -9.13 -15.52 -9.14
CA GLU A 131 -9.82 -14.48 -9.89
C GLU A 131 -9.35 -13.08 -9.43
N VAL A 132 -9.07 -12.20 -10.39
CA VAL A 132 -8.62 -10.83 -10.15
C VAL A 132 -9.73 -9.88 -10.56
N GLY A 133 -10.12 -8.99 -9.65
CA GLY A 133 -11.02 -7.87 -9.93
C GLY A 133 -10.32 -6.52 -9.76
N CYS A 134 -11.04 -5.44 -9.96
CA CYS A 134 -10.54 -4.10 -9.75
C CYS A 134 -11.40 -3.29 -8.77
N PHE A 135 -10.79 -2.35 -8.08
CA PHE A 135 -11.53 -1.32 -7.36
C PHE A 135 -11.94 -0.22 -8.35
N LEU A 136 -13.18 0.19 -8.26
CA LEU A 136 -13.75 1.21 -9.13
C LEU A 136 -14.35 2.34 -8.30
N SER A 137 -13.91 3.56 -8.57
CA SER A 137 -14.46 4.80 -8.01
C SER A 137 -14.96 5.71 -9.15
N SER A 138 -15.34 6.93 -8.82
CA SER A 138 -15.63 7.97 -9.82
C SER A 138 -14.37 8.62 -10.43
N GLY A 139 -13.18 8.25 -9.91
CA GLY A 139 -11.90 8.84 -10.32
C GLY A 139 -11.43 8.38 -11.70
N VAL A 140 -10.70 9.26 -12.39
CA VAL A 140 -10.13 8.97 -13.73
C VAL A 140 -9.20 7.76 -13.69
N ASP A 141 -8.35 7.65 -12.68
CA ASP A 141 -7.35 6.58 -12.59
C ASP A 141 -8.00 5.18 -12.47
N SER A 142 -8.94 5.02 -11.53
CA SER A 142 -9.67 3.75 -11.34
C SER A 142 -10.52 3.40 -12.55
N SER A 143 -11.14 4.41 -13.18
CA SER A 143 -11.91 4.21 -14.41
C SER A 143 -11.01 3.74 -15.56
N TYR A 144 -9.83 4.35 -15.71
CA TYR A 144 -8.87 3.93 -16.74
C TYR A 144 -8.33 2.51 -16.49
N VAL A 145 -7.93 2.20 -15.24
CA VAL A 145 -7.55 0.83 -14.87
C VAL A 145 -8.64 -0.16 -15.21
N SER A 146 -9.90 0.17 -14.92
CA SER A 146 -11.04 -0.73 -15.12
C SER A 146 -11.27 -1.13 -16.59
N THR A 147 -10.87 -0.29 -17.56
CA THR A 147 -10.98 -0.62 -18.99
C THR A 147 -10.16 -1.85 -19.41
N TYR A 148 -9.19 -2.24 -18.60
CA TYR A 148 -8.38 -3.46 -18.83
C TYR A 148 -8.99 -4.72 -18.18
N PHE A 149 -10.20 -4.63 -17.59
CA PHE A 149 -10.86 -5.72 -16.88
C PHE A 149 -12.26 -6.10 -17.46
N PRO A 150 -12.51 -6.04 -18.78
CA PRO A 150 -13.82 -6.32 -19.32
C PRO A 150 -14.31 -7.72 -18.90
N GLY A 151 -15.58 -7.80 -18.45
CA GLY A 151 -16.19 -9.04 -17.98
C GLY A 151 -15.72 -9.52 -16.59
N GLN A 152 -14.85 -8.78 -15.93
CA GLN A 152 -14.37 -9.12 -14.58
C GLN A 152 -15.10 -8.31 -13.49
N LYS A 153 -14.91 -8.71 -12.23
CA LYS A 153 -15.54 -8.03 -11.10
C LYS A 153 -14.92 -6.68 -10.81
N ALA A 154 -15.79 -5.70 -10.58
CA ALA A 154 -15.40 -4.39 -10.07
C ALA A 154 -16.11 -4.11 -8.75
N PHE A 155 -15.38 -3.52 -7.80
CA PHE A 155 -15.89 -3.29 -6.46
C PHE A 155 -15.86 -1.80 -6.11
N THR A 156 -16.99 -1.32 -5.56
CA THR A 156 -17.16 0.09 -5.15
C THR A 156 -17.74 0.16 -3.76
N VAL A 157 -17.35 1.17 -3.00
CA VAL A 157 -18.02 1.55 -1.75
C VAL A 157 -18.53 2.98 -1.85
N GLY A 158 -19.69 3.24 -1.28
CA GLY A 158 -20.25 4.56 -1.08
C GLY A 158 -20.63 4.76 0.39
N PHE A 159 -21.06 5.95 0.71
CA PHE A 159 -21.46 6.33 2.07
C PHE A 159 -22.88 6.85 2.08
N ASP A 160 -23.61 6.61 3.17
CA ASP A 160 -25.00 7.10 3.35
C ASP A 160 -25.09 8.57 3.81
N PHE A 161 -23.97 9.31 3.79
CA PHE A 161 -23.86 10.70 4.26
C PHE A 161 -24.31 11.77 3.24
N GLY A 162 -25.12 11.39 2.27
CA GLY A 162 -25.65 12.26 1.22
C GLY A 162 -24.96 12.09 -0.13
N GLU A 163 -25.62 12.60 -1.16
CA GLU A 163 -25.25 12.37 -2.57
C GLU A 163 -23.82 12.78 -2.93
N LYS A 164 -23.30 13.83 -2.28
CA LYS A 164 -21.95 14.36 -2.54
C LYS A 164 -20.83 13.35 -2.32
N TYR A 165 -21.02 12.36 -1.45
CA TYR A 165 -20.02 11.37 -1.07
C TYR A 165 -20.36 9.97 -1.59
N ASN A 166 -21.37 9.87 -2.45
CA ASN A 166 -21.79 8.61 -3.05
C ASN A 166 -21.28 8.51 -4.48
N GLU A 167 -20.22 7.78 -4.69
CA GLU A 167 -19.59 7.56 -5.99
C GLU A 167 -20.21 6.39 -6.78
N ILE A 168 -21.16 5.65 -6.19
CA ILE A 168 -21.69 4.40 -6.75
C ILE A 168 -22.32 4.61 -8.13
N ASP A 169 -23.10 5.69 -8.32
CA ASP A 169 -23.78 5.93 -9.58
C ASP A 169 -22.80 6.22 -10.73
N PHE A 170 -21.71 6.94 -10.45
CA PHE A 170 -20.65 7.19 -11.43
C PHE A 170 -19.88 5.89 -11.73
N ALA A 171 -19.49 5.15 -10.70
CA ALA A 171 -18.82 3.86 -10.87
C ALA A 171 -19.68 2.87 -11.66
N LYS A 172 -21.00 2.83 -11.40
CA LYS A 172 -21.94 1.98 -12.13
C LYS A 172 -21.99 2.32 -13.63
N ARG A 173 -22.06 3.61 -13.96
CA ARG A 173 -22.03 4.04 -15.38
C ARG A 173 -20.74 3.60 -16.08
N THR A 174 -19.59 3.76 -15.42
CA THR A 174 -18.30 3.28 -15.94
C THR A 174 -18.32 1.78 -16.13
N ALA A 175 -18.82 1.04 -15.15
CA ALA A 175 -18.93 -0.42 -15.21
C ALA A 175 -19.83 -0.89 -16.36
N ASP A 176 -20.98 -0.23 -16.58
CA ASP A 176 -21.89 -0.53 -17.68
C ASP A 176 -21.22 -0.28 -19.05
N ILE A 177 -20.47 0.81 -19.20
CA ILE A 177 -19.74 1.15 -20.43
C ILE A 177 -18.62 0.13 -20.73
N VAL A 178 -17.88 -0.26 -19.71
CA VAL A 178 -16.74 -1.20 -19.84
C VAL A 178 -17.20 -2.65 -19.92
N GLY A 179 -18.40 -2.95 -19.41
CA GLY A 179 -18.94 -4.32 -19.34
C GLY A 179 -18.38 -5.09 -18.15
N LEU A 180 -18.33 -4.47 -16.96
CA LEU A 180 -17.85 -5.10 -15.72
C LEU A 180 -19.00 -5.71 -14.93
N ASP A 181 -18.72 -6.77 -14.17
CA ASP A 181 -19.60 -7.29 -13.12
C ASP A 181 -19.44 -6.41 -11.87
N HIS A 182 -20.34 -5.43 -11.70
CA HIS A 182 -20.21 -4.39 -10.68
C HIS A 182 -20.86 -4.75 -9.37
N HIS A 183 -20.05 -4.86 -8.33
CA HIS A 183 -20.45 -5.06 -6.94
C HIS A 183 -20.23 -3.79 -6.13
N TYR A 184 -21.19 -3.41 -5.31
CA TYR A 184 -21.05 -2.23 -4.46
C TYR A 184 -21.65 -2.42 -3.08
N LYS A 185 -21.14 -1.63 -2.12
CA LYS A 185 -21.66 -1.54 -0.76
C LYS A 185 -21.81 -0.08 -0.35
N VAL A 186 -22.95 0.24 0.29
CA VAL A 186 -23.13 1.51 1.01
C VAL A 186 -22.74 1.30 2.47
N ILE A 187 -21.85 2.12 2.97
CA ILE A 187 -21.36 2.09 4.36
C ILE A 187 -22.17 3.08 5.18
N SER A 188 -22.81 2.60 6.24
CA SER A 188 -23.53 3.45 7.18
C SER A 188 -22.56 4.16 8.15
N SER A 189 -23.06 5.23 8.81
CA SER A 189 -22.32 5.92 9.87
C SER A 189 -21.88 4.98 10.98
N ASP A 190 -22.78 4.09 11.41
CA ASP A 190 -22.50 3.13 12.48
C ASP A 190 -21.42 2.11 12.05
N GLU A 191 -21.48 1.62 10.81
CA GLU A 191 -20.44 0.74 10.27
C GLU A 191 -19.09 1.44 10.19
N PHE A 192 -19.07 2.70 9.74
CA PHE A 192 -17.85 3.50 9.66
C PHE A 192 -17.20 3.63 11.04
N TRP A 193 -17.89 4.20 12.02
CA TRP A 193 -17.37 4.43 13.35
C TRP A 193 -17.11 3.14 14.12
N GLY A 194 -17.93 2.14 13.95
CA GLY A 194 -17.79 0.82 14.59
C GLY A 194 -16.55 0.04 14.15
N ASN A 195 -16.03 0.31 12.94
CA ASN A 195 -14.88 -0.43 12.39
C ASN A 195 -13.54 0.32 12.51
N ILE A 196 -13.48 1.55 12.99
CA ILE A 196 -12.22 2.32 13.09
C ILE A 196 -11.12 1.54 13.83
N LYS A 197 -11.44 0.89 14.95
CA LYS A 197 -10.45 0.10 15.70
C LYS A 197 -9.90 -1.08 14.89
N ASN A 198 -10.75 -1.76 14.13
CA ASN A 198 -10.35 -2.88 13.28
C ASN A 198 -9.46 -2.38 12.14
N VAL A 199 -9.85 -1.27 11.50
CA VAL A 199 -9.04 -0.66 10.43
C VAL A 199 -7.67 -0.27 10.97
N GLN A 200 -7.61 0.43 12.10
CA GLN A 200 -6.33 0.82 12.72
C GLN A 200 -5.47 -0.39 13.10
N TYR A 201 -6.07 -1.47 13.57
CA TYR A 201 -5.35 -2.71 13.85
C TYR A 201 -4.70 -3.30 12.58
N HIS A 202 -5.40 -3.27 11.45
CA HIS A 202 -4.86 -3.76 10.18
C HIS A 202 -3.85 -2.82 9.53
N MET A 203 -3.96 -1.52 9.79
CA MET A 203 -3.01 -0.52 9.30
C MET A 203 -1.68 -0.50 10.07
N ASP A 204 -1.60 -1.16 11.22
CA ASP A 204 -0.44 -1.19 12.14
C ASP A 204 -0.05 0.17 12.75
N GLN A 205 -0.23 1.26 12.02
CA GLN A 205 0.10 2.62 12.43
C GLN A 205 -1.06 3.59 12.12
N PRO A 206 -1.23 4.67 12.89
CA PRO A 206 -2.21 5.69 12.57
C PRO A 206 -1.99 6.28 11.17
N LEU A 207 -3.07 6.34 10.41
CA LEU A 207 -3.16 7.00 9.12
C LEU A 207 -4.38 7.92 9.14
N ALA A 208 -4.21 9.21 8.90
CA ALA A 208 -5.29 10.19 8.95
C ALA A 208 -6.06 10.33 7.62
N ASP A 209 -5.94 9.34 6.74
CA ASP A 209 -6.66 9.27 5.48
C ASP A 209 -7.96 8.45 5.66
N PRO A 210 -9.15 9.06 5.49
CA PRO A 210 -10.43 8.35 5.64
C PRO A 210 -10.64 7.27 4.57
N SER A 211 -9.90 7.29 3.46
CA SER A 211 -9.99 6.27 2.41
C SER A 211 -9.61 4.87 2.90
N CYS A 212 -8.83 4.76 3.99
CA CYS A 212 -8.48 3.48 4.59
C CYS A 212 -9.72 2.68 5.06
N ILE A 213 -10.78 3.38 5.49
CA ILE A 213 -12.03 2.73 5.88
C ILE A 213 -12.78 2.22 4.65
N ALA A 214 -12.85 3.04 3.58
CA ALA A 214 -13.41 2.61 2.30
C ALA A 214 -12.67 1.37 1.78
N LEU A 215 -11.33 1.38 1.81
CA LEU A 215 -10.48 0.27 1.39
C LEU A 215 -10.75 -1.01 2.22
N TYR A 216 -10.94 -0.89 3.52
CA TYR A 216 -11.30 -2.03 4.36
C TYR A 216 -12.61 -2.69 3.92
N PHE A 217 -13.65 -1.90 3.65
CA PHE A 217 -14.95 -2.44 3.24
C PHE A 217 -14.97 -2.98 1.81
N VAL A 218 -14.24 -2.37 0.89
CA VAL A 218 -14.16 -2.85 -0.49
C VAL A 218 -13.32 -4.12 -0.63
N SER A 219 -12.43 -4.37 0.34
CA SER A 219 -11.57 -5.58 0.38
C SER A 219 -12.20 -6.76 1.13
N LYS A 220 -13.35 -6.55 1.78
CA LYS A 220 -14.07 -7.56 2.58
C LYS A 220 -15.15 -8.24 1.78
#